data_37c6a6bb4c7a00aeb72b418e78177c98
#
_entry.id   37c6a6bb4c7a00aeb72b418e78177c98
#
_cell.length_a   1.000
_cell.length_b   1.000
_cell.length_c   1.000
_cell.angle_alpha   90.00
_cell.angle_beta   90.00
_cell.angle_gamma   90.00
#
_symmetry.space_group_name_H-M   'P 1'
#
loop_
_entity.id
_entity.type
_entity.pdbx_description
1 polymer ?
#
loop_
_entity_poly.entity_id
_entity_poly.type
_entity_poly.pdbx_seq_one_letter_code
_entity_poly.pdbx_strand_id
1 'polypeptide(L)'
;FVGLPCSGKSTFISNNYSDAGHLCDMLSTLLSTTHPFDDYSFEEINEVLENNLIDNSTWIISADEIKPMLEGYTDEHPEVVHEDSVQLARRMIFEIAKSKNLNVNIILDGGGINNHYNLSIIDYLREHNVDKITCVFFDTPVEVCIKRLQGRTRKVPVEDIYKKNLRIEACKNKYIPLVDEFIRVDYFTNKYLLLDMDGTLACYGKAKLDIHGNSDFVSSELFKNLKPVKHVIDFVKEHYDMNNVYIVTACANSIAWKEKNEWLDKYFPEIPVENRMFVGNKNFKHVFIEQFAHKMKWDLKDVCLIDDFHDTLKKCDEIGINAVHPSNIDSMFDKYSYQA
;
A
#
# COMPACT_ATOMS: atom_id res chain seq x y z
N PHE A 1 7.59 7.85 -6.00
CA PHE A 1 6.89 6.57 -5.81
C PHE A 1 7.82 5.41 -6.12
N VAL A 2 7.88 4.42 -5.23
CA VAL A 2 8.76 3.25 -5.32
C VAL A 2 7.94 1.97 -5.25
N GLY A 3 8.17 1.01 -6.14
CA GLY A 3 7.45 -0.28 -6.14
C GLY A 3 7.61 -1.06 -7.43
N LEU A 4 7.28 -2.33 -7.38
CA LEU A 4 7.32 -3.23 -8.54
C LEU A 4 6.43 -2.75 -9.70
N PRO A 5 6.69 -3.14 -10.94
CA PRO A 5 5.69 -3.03 -12.00
C PRO A 5 4.38 -3.68 -11.55
N CYS A 6 3.24 -3.07 -11.87
CA CYS A 6 1.90 -3.52 -11.45
C CYS A 6 1.61 -3.49 -9.94
N SER A 7 2.42 -2.82 -9.11
CA SER A 7 2.17 -2.69 -7.67
C SER A 7 1.00 -1.77 -7.29
N GLY A 8 0.43 -1.03 -8.24
CA GLY A 8 -0.70 -0.12 -8.01
C GLY A 8 -0.34 1.36 -7.92
N LYS A 9 0.91 1.76 -8.18
CA LYS A 9 1.36 3.16 -8.13
C LYS A 9 0.48 4.10 -8.94
N SER A 10 0.29 3.86 -10.22
CA SER A 10 -0.50 4.74 -11.09
C SER A 10 -1.96 4.81 -10.65
N THR A 11 -2.55 3.71 -10.17
CA THR A 11 -3.90 3.71 -9.58
C THR A 11 -3.97 4.57 -8.31
N PHE A 12 -2.96 4.48 -7.46
CA PHE A 12 -2.88 5.30 -6.25
C PHE A 12 -2.75 6.79 -6.61
N ILE A 13 -1.90 7.13 -7.58
CA ILE A 13 -1.74 8.50 -8.08
C ILE A 13 -3.08 9.03 -8.60
N SER A 14 -3.76 8.30 -9.49
CA SER A 14 -5.05 8.71 -10.05
C SER A 14 -6.13 8.92 -8.98
N ASN A 15 -6.14 8.10 -7.91
CA ASN A 15 -7.15 8.19 -6.86
C ASN A 15 -6.89 9.31 -5.85
N ASN A 16 -5.63 9.65 -5.60
CA ASN A 16 -5.26 10.61 -4.53
C ASN A 16 -4.82 11.98 -5.07
N TYR A 17 -4.50 12.06 -6.36
CA TYR A 17 -4.00 13.26 -7.02
C TYR A 17 -4.72 13.49 -8.36
N SER A 18 -6.04 13.37 -8.35
CA SER A 18 -6.88 13.51 -9.56
C SER A 18 -6.77 14.89 -10.23
N ASP A 19 -6.39 15.90 -9.47
CA ASP A 19 -6.24 17.28 -9.93
C ASP A 19 -4.79 17.62 -10.33
N ALA A 20 -3.86 16.65 -10.24
CA ALA A 20 -2.48 16.86 -10.65
C ALA A 20 -2.37 16.95 -12.18
N GLY A 21 -1.62 17.94 -12.66
CA GLY A 21 -1.29 18.05 -14.07
C GLY A 21 -0.20 17.07 -14.50
N HIS A 22 -0.25 16.60 -15.75
CA HIS A 22 0.83 15.84 -16.35
C HIS A 22 1.80 16.78 -17.06
N LEU A 23 3.03 16.85 -16.55
CA LEU A 23 4.02 17.80 -17.07
C LEU A 23 4.34 17.56 -18.55
N CYS A 24 4.33 16.29 -18.95
CA CYS A 24 4.56 15.90 -20.35
C CYS A 24 3.47 16.43 -21.28
N ASP A 25 2.19 16.36 -20.89
CA ASP A 25 1.07 16.86 -21.69
C ASP A 25 1.13 18.39 -21.84
N MET A 26 1.49 19.09 -20.77
CA MET A 26 1.68 20.53 -20.81
C MET A 26 2.80 20.91 -21.79
N LEU A 27 3.97 20.31 -21.66
CA LEU A 27 5.11 20.57 -22.51
C LEU A 27 4.82 20.23 -23.98
N SER A 28 4.18 19.09 -24.25
CA SER A 28 3.81 18.69 -25.62
C SER A 28 2.85 19.68 -26.28
N THR A 29 1.96 20.28 -25.49
CA THR A 29 0.99 21.26 -25.98
C THR A 29 1.65 22.60 -26.27
N LEU A 30 2.60 23.04 -25.44
CA LEU A 30 3.19 24.37 -25.50
C LEU A 30 4.38 24.45 -26.46
N LEU A 31 5.15 23.37 -26.59
CA LEU A 31 6.30 23.30 -27.46
C LEU A 31 5.93 22.92 -28.91
N SER A 32 4.65 22.85 -29.26
CA SER A 32 4.08 22.47 -30.56
C SER A 32 4.80 21.28 -31.24
N THR A 33 4.23 20.13 -31.09
CA THR A 33 4.70 18.77 -31.35
C THR A 33 5.09 18.40 -32.80
N THR A 34 5.64 19.30 -33.57
CA THR A 34 6.18 19.00 -34.90
C THR A 34 7.62 18.49 -34.86
N HIS A 35 8.27 18.58 -33.68
CA HIS A 35 9.64 18.13 -33.48
C HIS A 35 9.76 17.23 -32.26
N PRO A 36 10.69 16.25 -32.26
CA PRO A 36 11.03 15.46 -31.09
C PRO A 36 11.45 16.34 -29.92
N PHE A 37 11.17 15.91 -28.69
CA PHE A 37 11.58 16.61 -27.46
C PHE A 37 13.09 16.84 -27.38
N ASP A 38 13.87 16.01 -28.07
CA ASP A 38 15.33 16.07 -28.11
C ASP A 38 15.85 17.35 -28.84
N ASP A 39 15.02 18.01 -29.63
CA ASP A 39 15.37 19.21 -30.36
C ASP A 39 15.27 20.50 -29.55
N TYR A 40 14.67 20.44 -28.33
CA TYR A 40 14.51 21.62 -27.47
C TYR A 40 15.70 21.82 -26.54
N SER A 41 16.19 23.06 -26.48
CA SER A 41 17.21 23.46 -25.54
C SER A 41 16.69 23.47 -24.09
N PHE A 42 17.61 23.45 -23.13
CA PHE A 42 17.25 23.58 -21.72
C PHE A 42 16.55 24.90 -21.41
N GLU A 43 17.02 25.97 -22.02
CA GLU A 43 16.48 27.30 -21.84
C GLU A 43 15.01 27.36 -22.26
N GLU A 44 14.66 26.75 -23.38
CA GLU A 44 13.28 26.71 -23.89
C GLU A 44 12.38 25.91 -22.97
N ILE A 45 12.83 24.73 -22.49
CA ILE A 45 12.07 23.93 -21.55
C ILE A 45 11.87 24.69 -20.22
N ASN A 46 12.92 25.32 -19.70
CA ASN A 46 12.85 26.07 -18.45
C ASN A 46 11.94 27.29 -18.54
N GLU A 47 11.99 28.02 -19.65
CA GLU A 47 11.11 29.18 -19.92
C GLU A 47 9.63 28.75 -19.93
N VAL A 48 9.31 27.59 -20.52
CA VAL A 48 7.97 27.04 -20.52
C VAL A 48 7.55 26.63 -19.11
N LEU A 49 8.42 25.99 -18.34
CA LEU A 49 8.14 25.58 -16.97
C LEU A 49 7.87 26.81 -16.07
N GLU A 50 8.73 27.81 -16.08
CA GLU A 50 8.60 29.01 -15.25
C GLU A 50 7.34 29.84 -15.59
N ASN A 51 6.93 29.85 -16.83
CA ASN A 51 5.77 30.64 -17.27
C ASN A 51 4.42 29.91 -17.08
N ASN A 52 4.40 28.59 -16.92
CA ASN A 52 3.16 27.81 -16.95
C ASN A 52 2.90 26.98 -15.69
N LEU A 53 3.89 26.77 -14.82
CA LEU A 53 3.66 26.12 -13.53
C LEU A 53 2.97 27.09 -12.57
N ILE A 54 1.83 26.67 -12.06
CA ILE A 54 1.01 27.47 -11.13
C ILE A 54 1.47 27.19 -9.70
N ASP A 55 1.66 28.21 -8.89
CA ASP A 55 2.00 28.09 -7.48
C ASP A 55 1.02 27.18 -6.72
N ASN A 56 1.56 26.36 -5.84
CA ASN A 56 0.84 25.35 -5.07
C ASN A 56 0.16 24.24 -5.89
N SER A 57 0.45 24.16 -7.19
CA SER A 57 -0.04 23.07 -8.02
C SER A 57 0.77 21.79 -7.82
N THR A 58 0.20 20.66 -8.23
CA THR A 58 0.87 19.35 -8.22
C THR A 58 1.02 18.85 -9.65
N TRP A 59 2.24 18.41 -10.00
CA TRP A 59 2.57 17.94 -11.33
C TRP A 59 3.20 16.56 -11.30
N ILE A 60 2.80 15.71 -12.25
CA ILE A 60 3.32 14.36 -12.42
C ILE A 60 4.39 14.38 -13.53
N ILE A 61 5.54 13.78 -13.23
CA ILE A 61 6.61 13.50 -14.19
C ILE A 61 6.75 11.98 -14.29
N SER A 62 6.53 11.45 -15.48
CA SER A 62 6.62 10.01 -15.76
C SER A 62 7.49 9.76 -17.00
N ALA A 63 8.56 8.98 -16.83
CA ALA A 63 9.38 8.56 -17.96
C ALA A 63 8.59 7.72 -18.97
N ASP A 64 7.56 7.00 -18.54
CA ASP A 64 6.71 6.20 -19.43
C ASP A 64 5.80 7.09 -20.31
N GLU A 65 5.40 8.27 -19.83
CA GLU A 65 4.65 9.27 -20.60
C GLU A 65 5.53 10.06 -21.57
N ILE A 66 6.80 10.22 -21.25
CA ILE A 66 7.78 10.88 -22.13
C ILE A 66 8.11 10.03 -23.36
N LYS A 67 8.15 8.69 -23.22
CA LYS A 67 8.58 7.78 -24.30
C LYS A 67 7.89 8.01 -25.65
N PRO A 68 6.56 8.15 -25.72
CA PRO A 68 5.86 8.40 -27.01
C PRO A 68 6.25 9.71 -27.70
N MET A 69 6.92 10.62 -26.99
CA MET A 69 7.33 11.92 -27.48
C MET A 69 8.77 11.94 -28.03
N LEU A 70 9.49 10.82 -27.89
CA LEU A 70 10.88 10.69 -28.32
C LEU A 70 10.99 10.07 -29.70
N GLU A 71 11.99 10.50 -30.48
CA GLU A 71 12.30 9.89 -31.76
C GLU A 71 12.68 8.41 -31.60
N GLY A 72 12.17 7.56 -32.49
CA GLY A 72 12.44 6.13 -32.46
C GLY A 72 11.53 5.32 -31.54
N TYR A 73 10.56 5.96 -30.81
CA TYR A 73 9.58 5.23 -30.03
C TYR A 73 8.65 4.40 -30.92
N THR A 74 8.40 3.16 -30.49
CA THR A 74 7.28 2.33 -30.98
C THR A 74 6.69 1.57 -29.81
N ASP A 75 5.38 1.25 -29.89
CA ASP A 75 4.70 0.44 -28.85
C ASP A 75 5.28 -0.97 -28.72
N GLU A 76 5.89 -1.47 -29.79
CA GLU A 76 6.53 -2.79 -29.85
C GLU A 76 7.92 -2.79 -29.18
N HIS A 77 8.65 -1.66 -29.28
CA HIS A 77 10.02 -1.50 -28.78
C HIS A 77 10.21 -0.24 -27.92
N PRO A 78 9.44 -0.09 -26.80
CA PRO A 78 9.55 1.09 -25.94
C PRO A 78 10.89 1.16 -25.17
N GLU A 79 11.67 0.09 -25.16
CA GLU A 79 12.99 0.04 -24.55
C GLU A 79 14.03 0.87 -25.28
N VAL A 80 13.85 1.10 -26.58
CA VAL A 80 14.81 1.86 -27.42
C VAL A 80 15.01 3.28 -26.87
N VAL A 81 13.94 3.93 -26.43
CA VAL A 81 13.96 5.31 -25.90
C VAL A 81 13.92 5.36 -24.37
N HIS A 82 14.12 4.23 -23.69
CA HIS A 82 13.96 4.17 -22.24
C HIS A 82 14.97 5.06 -21.50
N GLU A 83 16.23 4.99 -21.85
CA GLU A 83 17.28 5.77 -21.18
C GLU A 83 17.04 7.27 -21.40
N ASP A 84 16.73 7.69 -22.62
CA ASP A 84 16.48 9.09 -22.98
C ASP A 84 15.27 9.64 -22.23
N SER A 85 14.19 8.85 -22.13
CA SER A 85 13.00 9.25 -21.36
C SER A 85 13.30 9.43 -19.85
N VAL A 86 14.15 8.59 -19.29
CA VAL A 86 14.58 8.68 -17.89
C VAL A 86 15.48 9.90 -17.67
N GLN A 87 16.41 10.16 -18.58
CA GLN A 87 17.27 11.33 -18.51
C GLN A 87 16.48 12.63 -18.65
N LEU A 88 15.50 12.67 -19.54
CA LEU A 88 14.66 13.85 -19.72
C LEU A 88 13.79 14.11 -18.49
N ALA A 89 13.16 13.07 -17.90
CA ALA A 89 12.44 13.21 -16.64
C ALA A 89 13.32 13.78 -15.52
N ARG A 90 14.58 13.32 -15.43
CA ARG A 90 15.57 13.82 -14.47
C ARG A 90 15.90 15.29 -14.71
N ARG A 91 16.10 15.69 -15.97
CA ARG A 91 16.37 17.08 -16.32
C ARG A 91 15.23 18.00 -15.89
N MET A 92 13.98 17.63 -16.17
CA MET A 92 12.80 18.41 -15.77
C MET A 92 12.78 18.63 -14.26
N ILE A 93 13.03 17.58 -13.46
CA ILE A 93 13.12 17.69 -12.01
C ILE A 93 14.21 18.66 -11.57
N PHE A 94 15.38 18.59 -12.21
CA PHE A 94 16.53 19.43 -11.86
C PHE A 94 16.29 20.89 -12.21
N GLU A 95 15.67 21.19 -13.34
CA GLU A 95 15.34 22.56 -13.70
C GLU A 95 14.28 23.16 -12.76
N ILE A 96 13.24 22.40 -12.41
CA ILE A 96 12.25 22.83 -11.42
C ILE A 96 12.91 23.10 -10.05
N ALA A 97 13.80 22.21 -9.60
CA ALA A 97 14.48 22.37 -8.32
C ALA A 97 15.44 23.58 -8.28
N LYS A 98 16.01 23.97 -9.40
CA LYS A 98 16.85 25.19 -9.49
C LYS A 98 16.03 26.48 -9.42
N SER A 99 14.80 26.45 -9.89
CA SER A 99 13.97 27.66 -9.93
C SER A 99 13.55 28.07 -8.52
N LYS A 100 14.01 29.25 -8.08
CA LYS A 100 13.70 29.82 -6.78
C LYS A 100 12.28 30.40 -6.68
N ASN A 101 11.61 30.53 -7.80
CA ASN A 101 10.31 31.21 -7.91
C ASN A 101 9.15 30.21 -8.02
N LEU A 102 9.42 28.92 -8.14
CA LEU A 102 8.40 27.89 -8.28
C LEU A 102 8.09 27.23 -6.93
N ASN A 103 6.86 27.38 -6.48
CA ASN A 103 6.32 26.66 -5.31
C ASN A 103 5.34 25.60 -5.78
N VAL A 104 5.86 24.44 -6.19
CA VAL A 104 5.07 23.35 -6.78
C VAL A 104 5.37 22.01 -6.12
N ASN A 105 4.41 21.09 -6.17
CA ASN A 105 4.61 19.71 -5.76
C ASN A 105 4.90 18.83 -6.97
N ILE A 106 5.96 18.05 -6.93
CA ILE A 106 6.33 17.13 -8.01
C ILE A 106 6.13 15.69 -7.58
N ILE A 107 5.39 14.94 -8.38
CA ILE A 107 5.24 13.50 -8.26
C ILE A 107 6.11 12.82 -9.33
N LEU A 108 7.16 12.14 -8.92
CA LEU A 108 7.93 11.27 -9.82
C LEU A 108 7.26 9.90 -9.89
N ASP A 109 6.53 9.62 -10.99
CA ASP A 109 5.97 8.31 -11.27
C ASP A 109 6.98 7.43 -11.99
N GLY A 110 7.56 6.51 -11.26
CA GLY A 110 8.56 5.58 -11.77
C GLY A 110 8.65 4.31 -10.95
N GLY A 111 9.50 3.36 -11.38
CA GLY A 111 9.75 2.13 -10.61
C GLY A 111 10.47 2.37 -9.30
N GLY A 112 11.28 3.42 -9.20
CA GLY A 112 12.03 3.78 -8.00
C GLY A 112 13.09 2.77 -7.57
N ILE A 113 13.31 1.68 -8.33
CA ILE A 113 14.16 0.54 -7.94
C ILE A 113 15.61 0.71 -8.43
N ASN A 114 15.85 1.64 -9.33
CA ASN A 114 17.21 2.00 -9.73
C ASN A 114 17.82 2.95 -8.69
N ASN A 115 18.50 2.36 -7.71
CA ASN A 115 19.08 3.11 -6.59
C ASN A 115 20.02 4.24 -7.04
N HIS A 116 20.88 3.97 -8.03
CA HIS A 116 21.88 4.98 -8.43
C HIS A 116 21.21 6.22 -8.99
N TYR A 117 20.23 6.03 -9.86
CA TYR A 117 19.46 7.12 -10.45
C TYR A 117 18.69 7.93 -9.40
N ASN A 118 17.92 7.26 -8.56
CA ASN A 118 17.07 7.95 -7.58
C ASN A 118 17.87 8.61 -6.45
N LEU A 119 18.97 8.01 -6.01
CA LEU A 119 19.86 8.63 -5.02
C LEU A 119 20.45 9.93 -5.57
N SER A 120 20.88 9.96 -6.83
CA SER A 120 21.40 11.19 -7.44
C SER A 120 20.34 12.29 -7.57
N ILE A 121 19.06 11.92 -7.71
CA ILE A 121 17.97 12.90 -7.66
C ILE A 121 17.80 13.44 -6.26
N ILE A 122 17.74 12.57 -5.24
CA ILE A 122 17.58 12.99 -3.84
C ILE A 122 18.73 13.90 -3.42
N ASP A 123 19.97 13.53 -3.71
CA ASP A 123 21.15 14.34 -3.40
C ASP A 123 21.05 15.73 -4.04
N TYR A 124 20.69 15.79 -5.33
CA TYR A 124 20.51 17.04 -6.04
C TYR A 124 19.40 17.92 -5.44
N LEU A 125 18.25 17.33 -5.10
CA LEU A 125 17.14 18.04 -4.47
C LEU A 125 17.54 18.64 -3.11
N ARG A 126 18.35 17.92 -2.33
CA ARG A 126 18.91 18.42 -1.04
C ARG A 126 19.85 19.59 -1.25
N GLU A 127 20.71 19.55 -2.26
CA GLU A 127 21.62 20.66 -2.61
C GLU A 127 20.87 21.93 -3.03
N HIS A 128 19.65 21.79 -3.56
CA HIS A 128 18.82 22.91 -4.04
C HIS A 128 17.72 23.32 -3.05
N ASN A 129 17.82 22.87 -1.79
CA ASN A 129 16.94 23.25 -0.67
C ASN A 129 15.45 22.99 -0.95
N VAL A 130 15.12 21.85 -1.55
CA VAL A 130 13.73 21.40 -1.68
C VAL A 130 13.17 21.16 -0.27
N ASP A 131 12.01 21.73 0.03
CA ASP A 131 11.43 21.79 1.37
C ASP A 131 11.15 20.42 1.97
N LYS A 132 10.63 19.49 1.16
CA LYS A 132 10.24 18.15 1.64
C LYS A 132 10.39 17.12 0.54
N ILE A 133 10.97 15.98 0.89
CA ILE A 133 11.06 14.78 0.04
C ILE A 133 10.29 13.65 0.71
N THR A 134 9.22 13.17 0.07
CA THR A 134 8.43 12.03 0.54
C THR A 134 8.66 10.82 -0.38
N CYS A 135 8.98 9.67 0.21
CA CYS A 135 9.01 8.39 -0.49
C CYS A 135 7.71 7.62 -0.23
N VAL A 136 6.94 7.34 -1.27
CA VAL A 136 5.77 6.48 -1.20
C VAL A 136 6.15 5.10 -1.73
N PHE A 137 6.25 4.13 -0.86
CA PHE A 137 6.73 2.78 -1.14
C PHE A 137 5.56 1.79 -1.20
N PHE A 138 5.43 1.11 -2.34
CA PHE A 138 4.37 0.12 -2.58
C PHE A 138 4.89 -1.28 -2.30
N ASP A 139 4.44 -1.84 -1.19
CA ASP A 139 4.79 -3.18 -0.73
C ASP A 139 3.79 -4.22 -1.24
N THR A 140 3.75 -4.37 -2.55
CA THR A 140 2.86 -5.32 -3.21
C THR A 140 3.59 -6.61 -3.53
N PRO A 141 3.08 -7.77 -3.07
CA PRO A 141 3.67 -9.07 -3.35
C PRO A 141 3.90 -9.30 -4.84
N VAL A 142 5.03 -9.95 -5.15
CA VAL A 142 5.45 -10.19 -6.54
C VAL A 142 4.41 -11.00 -7.33
N GLU A 143 3.75 -11.97 -6.70
CA GLU A 143 2.72 -12.81 -7.31
C GLU A 143 1.50 -11.99 -7.70
N VAL A 144 1.12 -11.02 -6.88
CA VAL A 144 0.03 -10.09 -7.18
C VAL A 144 0.40 -9.20 -8.36
N CYS A 145 1.63 -8.72 -8.40
CA CYS A 145 2.13 -7.95 -9.53
C CYS A 145 2.09 -8.78 -10.83
N ILE A 146 2.49 -10.04 -10.78
CA ILE A 146 2.46 -10.98 -11.91
C ILE A 146 1.01 -11.27 -12.33
N LYS A 147 0.11 -11.51 -11.38
CA LYS A 147 -1.32 -11.72 -11.68
C LYS A 147 -1.93 -10.49 -12.37
N ARG A 148 -1.67 -9.30 -11.87
CA ARG A 148 -2.14 -8.03 -12.46
C ARG A 148 -1.55 -7.77 -13.85
N LEU A 149 -0.33 -8.26 -14.12
CA LEU A 149 0.30 -8.15 -15.43
C LEU A 149 -0.52 -8.81 -16.54
N GLN A 150 -1.26 -9.89 -16.25
CA GLN A 150 -2.08 -10.60 -17.23
C GLN A 150 -3.15 -9.70 -17.85
N GLY A 151 -3.71 -8.78 -17.07
CA GLY A 151 -4.74 -7.83 -17.52
C GLY A 151 -4.22 -6.56 -18.19
N ARG A 152 -2.88 -6.36 -18.28
CA ARG A 152 -2.31 -5.15 -18.91
C ARG A 152 -2.14 -5.30 -20.41
N THR A 153 -2.37 -4.22 -21.13
CA THR A 153 -2.08 -4.11 -22.57
C THR A 153 -0.56 -4.21 -22.80
N ARG A 154 0.22 -3.37 -22.11
CA ARG A 154 1.68 -3.41 -22.16
C ARG A 154 2.22 -4.49 -21.24
N LYS A 155 2.94 -5.45 -21.80
CA LYS A 155 3.55 -6.55 -21.04
C LYS A 155 4.96 -6.18 -20.57
N VAL A 156 5.28 -6.57 -19.36
CA VAL A 156 6.63 -6.53 -18.79
C VAL A 156 7.08 -7.98 -18.63
N PRO A 157 8.31 -8.34 -19.02
CA PRO A 157 8.82 -9.69 -18.78
C PRO A 157 8.71 -10.07 -17.29
N VAL A 158 8.19 -11.26 -17.02
CA VAL A 158 8.01 -11.75 -15.64
C VAL A 158 9.36 -11.81 -14.92
N GLU A 159 10.41 -12.20 -15.60
CA GLU A 159 11.79 -12.25 -15.11
C GLU A 159 12.28 -10.89 -14.60
N ASP A 160 11.85 -9.80 -15.24
CA ASP A 160 12.22 -8.44 -14.82
C ASP A 160 11.52 -8.03 -13.53
N ILE A 161 10.29 -8.51 -13.33
CA ILE A 161 9.57 -8.31 -12.07
C ILE A 161 10.31 -9.03 -10.93
N TYR A 162 10.71 -10.30 -11.13
CA TYR A 162 11.49 -11.04 -10.14
C TYR A 162 12.85 -10.39 -9.85
N LYS A 163 13.60 -9.98 -10.89
CA LYS A 163 14.88 -9.27 -10.71
C LYS A 163 14.72 -7.97 -9.92
N LYS A 164 13.63 -7.24 -10.15
CA LYS A 164 13.32 -6.02 -9.40
C LYS A 164 12.90 -6.34 -7.96
N ASN A 165 12.16 -7.41 -7.74
CA ASN A 165 11.77 -7.86 -6.41
C ASN A 165 12.96 -8.15 -5.51
N LEU A 166 14.01 -8.79 -6.03
CA LEU A 166 15.26 -9.04 -5.30
C LEU A 166 15.97 -7.77 -4.82
N ARG A 167 15.66 -6.61 -5.40
CA ARG A 167 16.31 -5.32 -5.10
C ARG A 167 15.46 -4.40 -4.25
N ILE A 168 14.14 -4.65 -4.15
CA ILE A 168 13.19 -3.70 -3.59
C ILE A 168 13.44 -3.42 -2.10
N GLU A 169 13.78 -4.44 -1.30
CA GLU A 169 14.12 -4.27 0.11
C GLU A 169 15.40 -3.48 0.31
N ALA A 170 16.40 -3.70 -0.53
CA ALA A 170 17.63 -2.91 -0.51
C ALA A 170 17.35 -1.44 -0.86
N CYS A 171 16.38 -1.17 -1.74
CA CYS A 171 15.93 0.20 -2.05
C CYS A 171 15.28 0.85 -0.85
N LYS A 172 14.32 0.18 -0.21
CA LYS A 172 13.62 0.65 0.98
C LYS A 172 14.60 1.10 2.06
N ASN A 173 15.54 0.24 2.43
CA ASN A 173 16.53 0.51 3.47
C ASN A 173 17.46 1.69 3.13
N LYS A 174 17.68 1.97 1.84
CA LYS A 174 18.48 3.13 1.41
C LYS A 174 17.67 4.43 1.42
N TYR A 175 16.39 4.39 1.08
CA TYR A 175 15.58 5.62 1.00
C TYR A 175 15.12 6.13 2.37
N ILE A 176 14.79 5.25 3.31
CA ILE A 176 14.30 5.63 4.64
C ILE A 176 15.16 6.74 5.30
N PRO A 177 16.49 6.64 5.37
CA PRO A 177 17.32 7.66 6.03
C PRO A 177 17.51 8.95 5.21
N LEU A 178 17.09 9.00 3.95
CA LEU A 178 17.37 10.10 3.02
C LEU A 178 16.17 11.00 2.75
N VAL A 179 14.97 10.58 3.15
CA VAL A 179 13.72 11.30 2.92
C VAL A 179 13.18 11.88 4.22
N ASP A 180 12.35 12.92 4.13
CA ASP A 180 11.72 13.54 5.30
C ASP A 180 10.52 12.73 5.78
N GLU A 181 9.88 12.01 4.85
CA GLU A 181 8.72 11.17 5.13
C GLU A 181 8.79 9.89 4.30
N PHE A 182 8.54 8.76 4.95
CA PHE A 182 8.43 7.47 4.30
C PHE A 182 7.04 6.89 4.52
N ILE A 183 6.25 6.82 3.45
CA ILE A 183 4.89 6.28 3.46
C ILE A 183 4.93 4.89 2.84
N ARG A 184 4.55 3.87 3.60
CA ARG A 184 4.36 2.52 3.08
C ARG A 184 2.92 2.34 2.64
N VAL A 185 2.72 1.94 1.40
CA VAL A 185 1.42 1.53 0.86
C VAL A 185 1.41 0.01 0.77
N ASP A 186 0.78 -0.61 1.73
CA ASP A 186 0.68 -2.06 1.82
C ASP A 186 -0.37 -2.60 0.85
N TYR A 187 -0.06 -3.73 0.22
CA TYR A 187 -1.03 -4.44 -0.61
C TYR A 187 -2.24 -4.92 0.20
N PHE A 188 -2.00 -5.20 1.46
CA PHE A 188 -3.01 -5.73 2.39
C PHE A 188 -3.87 -4.65 3.06
N THR A 189 -3.81 -3.39 2.66
CA THR A 189 -4.88 -2.45 2.99
C THR A 189 -6.15 -2.85 2.25
N ASN A 190 -6.63 -4.07 2.55
CA ASN A 190 -8.05 -4.29 2.44
C ASN A 190 -8.69 -3.15 3.20
N LYS A 191 -9.59 -2.46 2.56
CA LYS A 191 -10.22 -1.26 3.11
C LYS A 191 -10.85 -1.52 4.48
N TYR A 192 -11.30 -2.75 4.72
CA TYR A 192 -11.98 -3.20 5.93
C TYR A 192 -11.26 -4.39 6.54
N LEU A 193 -10.90 -4.27 7.81
CA LEU A 193 -10.27 -5.34 8.57
C LEU A 193 -11.24 -5.92 9.59
N LEU A 194 -11.45 -7.22 9.55
CA LEU A 194 -12.21 -7.97 10.54
C LEU A 194 -11.24 -8.79 11.38
N LEU A 195 -11.40 -8.73 12.68
CA LEU A 195 -10.53 -9.39 13.65
C LEU A 195 -11.34 -10.36 14.52
N ASP A 196 -10.89 -11.60 14.61
CA ASP A 196 -11.30 -12.44 15.72
C ASP A 196 -10.64 -11.97 17.02
N MET A 197 -11.18 -12.39 18.12
CA MET A 197 -10.65 -12.04 19.44
C MET A 197 -9.88 -13.18 20.09
N ASP A 198 -10.51 -14.36 20.23
CA ASP A 198 -9.97 -15.48 20.98
C ASP A 198 -8.88 -16.21 20.20
N GLY A 199 -7.64 -16.21 20.67
CA GLY A 199 -6.49 -16.75 19.95
C GLY A 199 -5.86 -15.78 18.94
N THR A 200 -6.56 -14.70 18.59
CA THR A 200 -6.12 -13.67 17.65
C THR A 200 -5.63 -12.40 18.36
N LEU A 201 -6.54 -11.68 19.03
CA LEU A 201 -6.20 -10.48 19.83
C LEU A 201 -5.90 -10.83 21.29
N ALA A 202 -6.58 -11.83 21.83
CA ALA A 202 -6.45 -12.28 23.20
C ALA A 202 -5.89 -13.70 23.26
N CYS A 203 -4.87 -13.93 24.11
CA CYS A 203 -4.14 -15.19 24.21
C CYS A 203 -5.00 -16.25 24.91
N TYR A 204 -5.89 -16.90 24.16
CA TYR A 204 -6.83 -17.90 24.70
C TYR A 204 -6.18 -19.22 25.08
N GLY A 205 -5.10 -19.64 24.42
CA GLY A 205 -4.42 -20.91 24.65
C GLY A 205 -3.81 -21.09 26.05
N LYS A 206 -3.84 -20.04 26.91
CA LYS A 206 -3.45 -20.09 28.33
C LYS A 206 -4.66 -20.04 29.29
N ALA A 207 -5.89 -20.10 28.77
CA ALA A 207 -7.06 -20.22 29.59
C ALA A 207 -7.01 -21.56 30.39
N LYS A 208 -7.33 -21.50 31.67
CA LYS A 208 -7.38 -22.72 32.50
C LYS A 208 -8.57 -23.55 32.03
N LEU A 209 -8.29 -24.78 31.64
CA LEU A 209 -9.31 -25.80 31.49
C LEU A 209 -9.63 -26.37 32.90
N ASP A 210 -10.88 -26.80 33.09
CA ASP A 210 -11.24 -27.57 34.27
C ASP A 210 -10.56 -28.96 34.24
N ILE A 211 -10.71 -29.70 35.33
CA ILE A 211 -10.15 -31.05 35.45
C ILE A 211 -10.71 -32.06 34.42
N HIS A 212 -11.79 -31.73 33.75
CA HIS A 212 -12.41 -32.53 32.69
C HIS A 212 -12.05 -32.03 31.28
N GLY A 213 -11.16 -31.03 31.17
CA GLY A 213 -10.76 -30.45 29.90
C GLY A 213 -11.79 -29.50 29.29
N ASN A 214 -12.84 -29.13 30.03
CA ASN A 214 -13.80 -28.14 29.59
C ASN A 214 -13.28 -26.74 29.93
N SER A 215 -13.34 -25.84 28.96
CA SER A 215 -13.12 -24.42 29.24
C SER A 215 -14.28 -23.93 30.12
N ASP A 216 -13.97 -23.24 31.20
CA ASP A 216 -14.97 -22.69 32.12
C ASP A 216 -15.62 -21.44 31.48
N PHE A 217 -16.35 -21.66 30.36
CA PHE A 217 -17.11 -20.62 29.66
C PHE A 217 -18.23 -19.99 30.50
N VAL A 218 -18.45 -20.53 31.68
CA VAL A 218 -19.51 -20.11 32.58
C VAL A 218 -18.97 -19.30 33.75
N SER A 219 -17.65 -19.38 34.05
CA SER A 219 -17.07 -18.56 35.11
C SER A 219 -16.88 -17.12 34.61
N SER A 220 -17.35 -16.20 35.46
CA SER A 220 -17.04 -14.78 35.32
C SER A 220 -15.52 -14.57 35.37
N GLU A 221 -15.02 -13.63 34.54
CA GLU A 221 -13.64 -13.13 34.52
C GLU A 221 -12.65 -13.85 33.57
N LEU A 222 -13.11 -14.85 32.78
CA LEU A 222 -12.23 -15.55 31.86
C LEU A 222 -11.70 -14.59 30.79
N PHE A 223 -12.60 -13.96 30.02
CA PHE A 223 -12.21 -13.17 28.83
C PHE A 223 -11.56 -11.85 29.22
N LYS A 224 -12.03 -11.16 30.26
CA LYS A 224 -11.46 -9.86 30.66
C LYS A 224 -10.02 -9.95 31.18
N ASN A 225 -9.58 -11.16 31.62
CA ASN A 225 -8.23 -11.37 32.15
C ASN A 225 -7.24 -12.00 31.16
N LEU A 226 -7.64 -12.27 29.92
CA LEU A 226 -6.74 -12.78 28.90
C LEU A 226 -5.66 -11.75 28.57
N LYS A 227 -4.45 -12.24 28.32
CA LYS A 227 -3.33 -11.37 27.90
C LYS A 227 -3.50 -10.96 26.43
N PRO A 228 -3.18 -9.70 26.10
CA PRO A 228 -3.21 -9.27 24.70
C PRO A 228 -2.10 -9.94 23.87
N VAL A 229 -2.43 -10.24 22.64
CA VAL A 229 -1.48 -10.65 21.60
C VAL A 229 -0.92 -9.38 20.98
N LYS A 230 0.10 -8.84 21.63
CA LYS A 230 0.58 -7.48 21.41
C LYS A 230 0.98 -7.22 19.94
N HIS A 231 1.69 -8.16 19.30
CA HIS A 231 2.16 -7.98 17.91
C HIS A 231 0.99 -7.80 16.93
N VAL A 232 -0.16 -8.48 17.14
CA VAL A 232 -1.34 -8.29 16.29
C VAL A 232 -1.95 -6.91 16.51
N ILE A 233 -2.06 -6.47 17.76
CA ILE A 233 -2.61 -5.15 18.10
C ILE A 233 -1.71 -4.04 17.54
N ASP A 234 -0.40 -4.15 17.71
CA ASP A 234 0.57 -3.18 17.21
C ASP A 234 0.51 -3.12 15.67
N PHE A 235 0.46 -4.27 15.01
CA PHE A 235 0.29 -4.35 13.55
C PHE A 235 -0.97 -3.63 13.06
N VAL A 236 -2.11 -3.88 13.70
CA VAL A 236 -3.37 -3.26 13.30
C VAL A 236 -3.33 -1.75 13.49
N LYS A 237 -2.77 -1.27 14.62
CA LYS A 237 -2.62 0.16 14.90
C LYS A 237 -1.68 0.88 13.93
N GLU A 238 -0.66 0.19 13.44
CA GLU A 238 0.31 0.74 12.51
C GLU A 238 -0.24 0.83 11.08
N HIS A 239 -1.11 -0.12 10.68
CA HIS A 239 -1.44 -0.32 9.26
C HIS A 239 -2.90 -0.02 8.89
N TYR A 240 -3.81 0.17 9.87
CA TYR A 240 -5.23 0.37 9.58
C TYR A 240 -5.83 1.62 10.24
N ASP A 241 -6.75 2.26 9.53
CA ASP A 241 -7.64 3.24 10.13
C ASP A 241 -8.66 2.51 11.04
N MET A 242 -8.68 2.85 12.32
CA MET A 242 -9.52 2.20 13.33
C MET A 242 -11.02 2.29 13.02
N ASN A 243 -11.47 3.27 12.23
CA ASN A 243 -12.84 3.36 11.76
C ASN A 243 -13.22 2.22 10.79
N ASN A 244 -12.23 1.61 10.15
CA ASN A 244 -12.39 0.49 9.22
C ASN A 244 -12.02 -0.86 9.83
N VAL A 245 -11.76 -0.91 11.15
CA VAL A 245 -11.46 -2.14 11.89
C VAL A 245 -12.71 -2.61 12.64
N TYR A 246 -13.04 -3.88 12.50
CA TYR A 246 -14.22 -4.52 13.07
C TYR A 246 -13.83 -5.76 13.86
N ILE A 247 -14.44 -5.97 15.01
CA ILE A 247 -14.33 -7.23 15.75
C ILE A 247 -15.46 -8.16 15.30
N VAL A 248 -15.11 -9.40 14.96
CA VAL A 248 -16.07 -10.46 14.64
C VAL A 248 -15.71 -11.71 15.44
N THR A 249 -16.24 -11.82 16.63
CA THR A 249 -15.89 -12.90 17.57
C THR A 249 -17.10 -13.73 17.99
N ALA A 250 -16.89 -15.03 18.23
CA ALA A 250 -17.94 -15.89 18.77
C ALA A 250 -18.21 -15.59 20.25
N CYS A 251 -19.48 -15.58 20.62
CA CYS A 251 -19.90 -15.29 21.97
C CYS A 251 -21.05 -16.22 22.40
N ALA A 252 -20.81 -17.07 23.39
CA ALA A 252 -21.76 -18.08 23.82
C ALA A 252 -22.88 -17.52 24.72
N ASN A 253 -22.63 -16.43 25.46
CA ASN A 253 -23.57 -15.86 26.41
C ASN A 253 -23.29 -14.38 26.70
N SER A 254 -24.17 -13.75 27.48
CA SER A 254 -24.07 -12.32 27.82
C SER A 254 -22.89 -11.97 28.74
N ILE A 255 -22.41 -12.92 29.55
CA ILE A 255 -21.24 -12.69 30.41
C ILE A 255 -19.98 -12.58 29.52
N ALA A 256 -19.77 -13.53 28.62
CA ALA A 256 -18.66 -13.49 27.67
C ALA A 256 -18.70 -12.22 26.81
N TRP A 257 -19.88 -11.81 26.37
CA TRP A 257 -20.06 -10.55 25.61
C TRP A 257 -19.58 -9.33 26.41
N LYS A 258 -19.99 -9.23 27.69
CA LYS A 258 -19.61 -8.13 28.57
C LYS A 258 -18.10 -8.13 28.81
N GLU A 259 -17.51 -9.27 29.16
CA GLU A 259 -16.09 -9.40 29.47
C GLU A 259 -15.21 -9.09 28.24
N LYS A 260 -15.61 -9.52 27.05
CA LYS A 260 -14.93 -9.20 25.80
C LYS A 260 -14.94 -7.70 25.49
N ASN A 261 -16.06 -7.00 25.76
CA ASN A 261 -16.11 -5.56 25.63
C ASN A 261 -15.20 -4.85 26.65
N GLU A 262 -15.23 -5.29 27.94
CA GLU A 262 -14.34 -4.75 28.98
C GLU A 262 -12.85 -4.96 28.59
N TRP A 263 -12.53 -6.10 27.98
CA TRP A 263 -11.19 -6.37 27.48
C TRP A 263 -10.81 -5.44 26.32
N LEU A 264 -11.70 -5.23 25.34
CA LEU A 264 -11.49 -4.32 24.22
C LEU A 264 -11.32 -2.88 24.71
N ASP A 265 -12.15 -2.41 25.64
CA ASP A 265 -12.03 -1.08 26.24
C ASP A 265 -10.67 -0.86 26.94
N LYS A 266 -10.09 -1.93 27.47
CA LYS A 266 -8.80 -1.86 28.16
C LYS A 266 -7.60 -1.91 27.22
N TYR A 267 -7.61 -2.76 26.23
CA TYR A 267 -6.43 -3.07 25.41
C TYR A 267 -6.49 -2.54 24.00
N PHE A 268 -7.71 -2.28 23.48
CA PHE A 268 -7.92 -1.78 22.13
C PHE A 268 -9.11 -0.79 22.07
N PRO A 269 -9.08 0.28 22.89
CA PRO A 269 -10.18 1.24 23.01
C PRO A 269 -10.46 2.02 21.75
N GLU A 270 -9.51 2.05 20.80
CA GLU A 270 -9.63 2.79 19.55
C GLU A 270 -10.69 2.18 18.60
N ILE A 271 -11.07 0.90 18.79
CA ILE A 271 -12.13 0.28 17.98
C ILE A 271 -13.51 0.74 18.48
N PRO A 272 -14.29 1.43 17.63
CA PRO A 272 -15.63 1.90 17.98
C PRO A 272 -16.53 0.76 18.48
N VAL A 273 -17.42 1.07 19.42
CA VAL A 273 -18.33 0.04 20.01
C VAL A 273 -19.25 -0.54 18.93
N GLU A 274 -19.71 0.27 17.99
CA GLU A 274 -20.54 -0.11 16.83
C GLU A 274 -19.83 -1.06 15.87
N ASN A 275 -18.50 -1.10 15.89
CA ASN A 275 -17.69 -2.01 15.08
C ASN A 275 -17.41 -3.37 15.79
N ARG A 276 -17.99 -3.59 16.96
CA ARG A 276 -17.80 -4.82 17.74
C ARG A 276 -18.97 -5.79 17.52
N MET A 277 -18.75 -6.80 16.68
CA MET A 277 -19.77 -7.76 16.28
C MET A 277 -19.57 -9.10 16.99
N PHE A 278 -20.63 -9.59 17.61
CA PHE A 278 -20.63 -10.85 18.33
C PHE A 278 -21.54 -11.87 17.62
N VAL A 279 -20.97 -12.98 17.19
CA VAL A 279 -21.69 -14.07 16.51
C VAL A 279 -21.95 -15.23 17.47
N GLY A 280 -23.12 -15.83 17.39
CA GLY A 280 -23.51 -16.88 18.33
C GLY A 280 -22.75 -18.21 18.15
N ASN A 281 -22.21 -18.47 16.96
CA ASN A 281 -21.52 -19.71 16.65
C ASN A 281 -20.37 -19.46 15.64
N LYS A 282 -19.15 -19.86 16.01
CA LYS A 282 -17.95 -19.69 15.18
C LYS A 282 -18.05 -20.38 13.80
N ASN A 283 -18.77 -21.49 13.69
CA ASN A 283 -18.90 -22.24 12.45
C ASN A 283 -19.67 -21.48 11.35
N PHE A 284 -20.44 -20.47 11.72
CA PHE A 284 -21.18 -19.60 10.80
C PHE A 284 -20.57 -18.20 10.64
N LYS A 285 -19.37 -17.99 11.18
CA LYS A 285 -18.69 -16.67 11.12
C LYS A 285 -18.53 -16.18 9.67
N HIS A 286 -18.11 -17.04 8.74
CA HIS A 286 -17.96 -16.71 7.33
C HIS A 286 -19.27 -16.25 6.68
N VAL A 287 -20.41 -16.93 6.97
CA VAL A 287 -21.73 -16.53 6.48
C VAL A 287 -22.14 -15.17 7.02
N PHE A 288 -21.88 -14.93 8.32
CA PHE A 288 -22.14 -13.64 8.94
C PHE A 288 -21.31 -12.51 8.27
N ILE A 289 -20.03 -12.76 8.04
CA ILE A 289 -19.11 -11.79 7.41
C ILE A 289 -19.59 -11.48 5.99
N GLU A 290 -19.94 -12.47 5.20
CA GLU A 290 -20.46 -12.29 3.84
C GLU A 290 -21.73 -11.44 3.83
N GLN A 291 -22.71 -11.79 4.67
CA GLN A 291 -23.95 -11.03 4.80
C GLN A 291 -23.72 -9.60 5.29
N PHE A 292 -22.80 -9.41 6.22
CA PHE A 292 -22.45 -8.09 6.73
C PHE A 292 -21.79 -7.24 5.64
N ALA A 293 -20.84 -7.79 4.91
CA ALA A 293 -20.19 -7.10 3.79
C ALA A 293 -21.21 -6.69 2.71
N HIS A 294 -22.13 -7.57 2.35
CA HIS A 294 -23.23 -7.25 1.42
C HIS A 294 -24.14 -6.13 1.95
N LYS A 295 -24.51 -6.18 3.23
CA LYS A 295 -25.31 -5.13 3.88
C LYS A 295 -24.61 -3.77 3.82
N MET A 296 -23.30 -3.76 4.05
CA MET A 296 -22.48 -2.56 4.02
C MET A 296 -22.10 -2.13 2.60
N LYS A 297 -22.47 -2.92 1.58
CA LYS A 297 -22.09 -2.72 0.17
C LYS A 297 -20.59 -2.74 -0.06
N TRP A 298 -19.87 -3.56 0.69
CA TRP A 298 -18.44 -3.79 0.51
C TRP A 298 -18.18 -4.81 -0.60
N ASP A 299 -17.13 -4.59 -1.36
CA ASP A 299 -16.58 -5.66 -2.21
C ASP A 299 -15.79 -6.64 -1.32
N LEU A 300 -16.05 -7.95 -1.44
CA LEU A 300 -15.41 -8.97 -0.60
C LEU A 300 -13.87 -8.95 -0.72
N LYS A 301 -13.35 -8.56 -1.90
CA LYS A 301 -11.90 -8.40 -2.09
C LYS A 301 -11.28 -7.26 -1.26
N ASP A 302 -12.11 -6.29 -0.80
CA ASP A 302 -11.69 -5.18 0.05
C ASP A 302 -11.74 -5.54 1.53
N VAL A 303 -12.12 -6.78 1.86
CA VAL A 303 -12.23 -7.29 3.23
C VAL A 303 -11.07 -8.23 3.56
N CYS A 304 -10.42 -8.00 4.70
CA CYS A 304 -9.46 -8.93 5.28
C CYS A 304 -10.00 -9.48 6.60
N LEU A 305 -9.85 -10.77 6.83
CA LEU A 305 -10.11 -11.40 8.12
C LEU A 305 -8.81 -11.91 8.73
N ILE A 306 -8.54 -11.56 9.97
CA ILE A 306 -7.49 -12.19 10.80
C ILE A 306 -8.17 -13.04 11.86
N ASP A 307 -7.94 -14.35 11.83
CA ASP A 307 -8.60 -15.35 12.67
C ASP A 307 -7.65 -16.54 12.91
N ASP A 308 -7.63 -17.12 14.09
CA ASP A 308 -6.79 -18.29 14.39
C ASP A 308 -7.43 -19.62 13.98
N PHE A 309 -8.72 -19.62 13.63
CA PHE A 309 -9.46 -20.82 13.31
C PHE A 309 -9.42 -21.15 11.80
N HIS A 310 -8.60 -22.13 11.43
CA HIS A 310 -8.33 -22.50 10.03
C HIS A 310 -9.59 -22.79 9.19
N ASP A 311 -10.64 -23.39 9.75
CA ASP A 311 -11.88 -23.67 9.01
C ASP A 311 -12.59 -22.37 8.60
N THR A 312 -12.59 -21.36 9.48
CA THR A 312 -13.12 -20.03 9.15
C THR A 312 -12.29 -19.36 8.05
N LEU A 313 -10.96 -19.39 8.17
CA LEU A 313 -10.04 -18.81 7.17
C LEU A 313 -10.27 -19.43 5.80
N LYS A 314 -10.31 -20.76 5.72
CA LYS A 314 -10.55 -21.47 4.46
C LYS A 314 -11.88 -21.07 3.81
N LYS A 315 -12.96 -21.03 4.58
CA LYS A 315 -14.29 -20.67 4.07
C LYS A 315 -14.39 -19.21 3.63
N CYS A 316 -13.69 -18.31 4.31
CA CYS A 316 -13.61 -16.90 3.90
C CYS A 316 -12.81 -16.74 2.61
N ASP A 317 -11.70 -17.46 2.45
CA ASP A 317 -10.89 -17.47 1.23
C ASP A 317 -11.69 -18.02 0.03
N GLU A 318 -12.49 -19.08 0.22
CA GLU A 318 -13.36 -19.66 -0.80
C GLU A 318 -14.40 -18.67 -1.36
N ILE A 319 -14.83 -17.68 -0.56
CA ILE A 319 -15.78 -16.63 -0.99
C ILE A 319 -15.08 -15.32 -1.43
N GLY A 320 -13.75 -15.30 -1.50
CA GLY A 320 -12.97 -14.18 -2.01
C GLY A 320 -12.58 -13.13 -0.97
N ILE A 321 -12.71 -13.42 0.32
CA ILE A 321 -12.20 -12.59 1.42
C ILE A 321 -10.75 -12.99 1.68
N ASN A 322 -9.85 -12.00 1.78
CA ASN A 322 -8.47 -12.28 2.19
C ASN A 322 -8.44 -12.74 3.66
N ALA A 323 -8.05 -13.99 3.92
CA ALA A 323 -8.11 -14.59 5.23
C ALA A 323 -6.71 -15.01 5.73
N VAL A 324 -6.31 -14.52 6.89
CA VAL A 324 -4.94 -14.61 7.41
C VAL A 324 -4.91 -15.13 8.83
N HIS A 325 -4.03 -16.10 9.08
CA HIS A 325 -3.79 -16.57 10.44
C HIS A 325 -2.89 -15.58 11.21
N PRO A 326 -3.13 -15.31 12.52
CA PRO A 326 -2.35 -14.36 13.32
C PRO A 326 -0.81 -14.59 13.28
N SER A 327 -0.39 -15.86 13.23
CA SER A 327 1.05 -16.20 13.13
C SER A 327 1.68 -15.85 11.77
N ASN A 328 0.86 -15.51 10.78
CA ASN A 328 1.30 -15.16 9.43
C ASN A 328 1.22 -13.66 9.15
N ILE A 329 0.85 -12.85 10.14
CA ILE A 329 0.74 -11.40 9.96
C ILE A 329 2.09 -10.82 9.55
N ASP A 330 3.16 -11.15 10.24
CA ASP A 330 4.51 -10.69 9.89
C ASP A 330 4.95 -11.26 8.54
N SER A 331 4.55 -12.50 8.23
CA SER A 331 4.83 -13.12 6.93
C SER A 331 3.95 -12.58 5.79
N MET A 332 2.91 -11.79 6.07
CA MET A 332 2.22 -11.03 5.02
C MET A 332 3.20 -10.04 4.36
N PHE A 333 4.22 -9.60 5.11
CA PHE A 333 5.29 -8.74 4.60
C PHE A 333 6.58 -9.50 4.26
N ASP A 334 6.87 -10.61 4.95
CA ASP A 334 8.12 -11.37 4.84
C ASP A 334 8.06 -12.57 3.88
N LYS A 335 6.88 -12.99 3.46
CA LYS A 335 6.69 -14.18 2.59
C LYS A 335 7.42 -14.14 1.26
N TYR A 336 8.02 -12.99 0.93
CA TYR A 336 8.68 -12.76 -0.35
C TYR A 336 10.14 -12.34 -0.24
N SER A 337 10.73 -12.39 0.96
CA SER A 337 12.17 -12.44 1.10
C SER A 337 12.61 -13.84 0.72
N TYR A 338 13.05 -14.01 -0.53
CA TYR A 338 13.74 -15.24 -0.92
C TYR A 338 14.93 -15.43 0.00
N GLN A 339 14.94 -16.52 0.75
CA GLN A 339 16.16 -17.06 1.30
C GLN A 339 17.05 -17.40 0.11
N ALA A 340 18.18 -16.67 0.01
CA ALA A 340 19.23 -16.93 -0.96
C ALA A 340 19.89 -18.29 -0.71
#